data_2f55822d86b6084a9f1db267acc2ca22
#
_entry.id   2f55822d86b6084a9f1db267acc2ca22
#
_cell.length_a   1.000
_cell.length_b   1.000
_cell.length_c   1.000
_cell.angle_alpha   90.00
_cell.angle_beta   90.00
_cell.angle_gamma   90.00
#
_symmetry.space_group_name_H-M   'P 1'
#
loop_
_entity.id
_entity.type
_entity.pdbx_description
1 polymer ?
#
loop_
_entity_poly.entity_id
_entity_poly.type
_entity_poly.pdbx_seq_one_letter_code
_entity_poly.pdbx_strand_id
1 'polypeptide(L)'
;MKIKKQLIAILTLAVIAFISLSAAEFNLKYMIAEVIYGDKNSVESEILFSKKAGFYEEEFYLSIYAPSDEIYYTLDGSEPTKESMKYEGAILVSDASRNENTNSMRTDVCGSFLTDETLYQVPDYLVDKCTIIKAAYYDKEGNRSESEERAYFVDFEEKSGYDNINIISITTEPENLFGEEQGIYVLGNTFKEFAENNDLSASNYYRWGANYLNRGKEWEREAYIQVFDEEKTLVLSQSVGIRIQGGVSRGLLPKSLNIYARTEYGNNRMQYDFFDTGYYPQRVTLSSGGNDYYGKMLDRLGAELTEECEFCTMNYEPYALFLNGEYWGFYYLTEKYDEHYIEHYYDVAQENVIIIKNGNLEVGTEEDKEAYENMKNFVEYADMTVEQNYQMACTMLDMDSFIDYFAAEIYMSRQVDWPSANYALWRSREVSEKPYEDGKWRWMLFDVNTAALISDIDDHDTLAYVLQESKMFANLYTNAEFRETFSARLLEMADTIFEESRIVQMVSEYEELMGEPMENNHQRFFGTSNDVFYYRAKMIKDFAHTRKSYVETMLKVNAVD
;
A
#
# COMPACT_ATOMS: atom_id res chain seq x y z
N MET A 1 68.17 -26.00 33.01
CA MET A 1 66.89 -26.67 33.17
C MET A 1 65.75 -25.74 33.65
N LYS A 2 65.98 -24.82 34.59
CA LYS A 2 64.98 -23.87 35.10
C LYS A 2 64.51 -22.88 34.01
N ILE A 3 65.37 -22.32 33.20
CA ILE A 3 65.03 -21.33 32.15
C ILE A 3 64.16 -21.95 31.04
N LYS A 4 64.43 -23.20 30.62
CA LYS A 4 63.60 -23.93 29.64
C LYS A 4 62.17 -24.16 30.14
N LYS A 5 62.00 -24.46 31.44
CA LYS A 5 60.65 -24.62 32.03
C LYS A 5 59.88 -23.30 32.15
N GLN A 6 60.56 -22.19 32.38
CA GLN A 6 59.96 -20.87 32.41
C GLN A 6 59.53 -20.39 31.01
N LEU A 7 60.36 -20.66 29.98
CA LEU A 7 60.01 -20.31 28.60
C LEU A 7 58.79 -21.14 28.08
N ILE A 8 58.73 -22.42 28.42
CA ILE A 8 57.60 -23.29 28.08
C ILE A 8 56.32 -22.81 28.81
N ALA A 9 56.40 -22.39 30.07
CA ALA A 9 55.27 -21.88 30.82
C ALA A 9 54.74 -20.54 30.25
N ILE A 10 55.65 -19.66 29.79
CA ILE A 10 55.25 -18.38 29.17
C ILE A 10 54.63 -18.62 27.79
N LEU A 11 55.17 -19.55 26.98
CA LEU A 11 54.60 -19.93 25.69
C LEU A 11 53.22 -20.60 25.87
N THR A 12 53.07 -21.45 26.88
CA THR A 12 51.77 -22.10 27.18
C THR A 12 50.73 -21.07 27.63
N LEU A 13 51.11 -20.11 28.46
CA LEU A 13 50.24 -19.01 28.89
C LEU A 13 49.87 -18.08 27.71
N ALA A 14 50.78 -17.79 26.80
CA ALA A 14 50.52 -17.00 25.59
C ALA A 14 49.58 -17.74 24.63
N VAL A 15 49.74 -19.05 24.46
CA VAL A 15 48.83 -19.88 23.64
C VAL A 15 47.47 -19.99 24.28
N ILE A 16 47.39 -20.16 25.61
CA ILE A 16 46.11 -20.17 26.33
C ILE A 16 45.41 -18.80 26.27
N ALA A 17 46.18 -17.69 26.37
CA ALA A 17 45.64 -16.36 26.20
C ALA A 17 45.15 -16.10 24.79
N PHE A 18 45.87 -16.56 23.77
CA PHE A 18 45.46 -16.46 22.37
C PHE A 18 44.21 -17.31 22.06
N ILE A 19 44.17 -18.55 22.57
CA ILE A 19 42.98 -19.42 22.45
C ILE A 19 41.79 -18.84 23.24
N SER A 20 42.01 -18.22 24.40
CA SER A 20 40.94 -17.58 25.17
C SER A 20 40.45 -16.29 24.54
N LEU A 21 41.30 -15.52 23.85
CA LEU A 21 40.92 -14.35 23.08
C LEU A 21 40.11 -14.74 21.83
N SER A 22 40.57 -15.71 21.05
CA SER A 22 39.84 -16.21 19.88
C SER A 22 38.52 -16.92 20.27
N ALA A 23 38.50 -17.64 21.39
CA ALA A 23 37.29 -18.23 21.94
C ALA A 23 36.37 -17.17 22.54
N ALA A 24 36.89 -16.06 23.07
CA ALA A 24 36.10 -14.95 23.55
C ALA A 24 35.47 -14.15 22.39
N GLU A 25 36.17 -13.94 21.28
CA GLU A 25 35.62 -13.33 20.07
C GLU A 25 34.57 -14.23 19.41
N PHE A 26 34.81 -15.53 19.33
CA PHE A 26 33.84 -16.50 18.84
C PHE A 26 32.61 -16.58 19.74
N ASN A 27 32.78 -16.62 21.07
CA ASN A 27 31.67 -16.58 22.01
C ASN A 27 30.93 -15.22 22.00
N LEU A 28 31.59 -14.10 21.74
CA LEU A 28 30.96 -12.78 21.68
C LEU A 28 29.98 -12.69 20.51
N LYS A 29 30.32 -13.21 19.34
CA LYS A 29 29.41 -13.27 18.19
C LYS A 29 28.14 -14.07 18.53
N TYR A 30 28.28 -15.23 19.13
CA TYR A 30 27.14 -16.07 19.54
C TYR A 30 26.35 -15.47 20.71
N MET A 31 27.01 -14.80 21.65
CA MET A 31 26.33 -14.09 22.74
C MET A 31 25.53 -12.90 22.21
N ILE A 32 26.06 -12.16 21.23
CA ILE A 32 25.33 -11.07 20.56
C ILE A 32 24.12 -11.63 19.83
N ALA A 33 24.29 -12.71 19.06
CA ALA A 33 23.19 -13.38 18.38
C ALA A 33 22.10 -13.88 19.36
N GLU A 34 22.51 -14.51 20.47
CA GLU A 34 21.58 -15.02 21.48
C GLU A 34 20.83 -13.91 22.24
N VAL A 35 21.51 -12.80 22.56
CA VAL A 35 20.92 -11.67 23.30
C VAL A 35 20.04 -10.80 22.41
N ILE A 36 20.45 -10.59 21.14
CA ILE A 36 19.75 -9.70 20.21
C ILE A 36 18.63 -10.43 19.46
N TYR A 37 18.87 -11.66 19.00
CA TYR A 37 18.00 -12.41 18.10
C TYR A 37 17.27 -13.59 18.77
N GLY A 38 17.60 -13.93 20.01
CA GLY A 38 16.90 -14.97 20.79
C GLY A 38 17.24 -16.42 20.43
N ASP A 39 17.87 -16.68 19.27
CA ASP A 39 18.29 -18.01 18.82
C ASP A 39 19.62 -17.92 18.03
N LYS A 40 20.56 -18.79 18.36
CA LYS A 40 21.87 -18.90 17.68
C LYS A 40 21.78 -19.36 16.23
N ASN A 41 20.69 -20.06 15.88
CA ASN A 41 20.48 -20.64 14.54
C ASN A 41 19.63 -19.73 13.64
N SER A 42 19.09 -18.61 14.14
CA SER A 42 18.26 -17.68 13.38
C SER A 42 19.05 -16.59 12.64
N VAL A 43 20.39 -16.57 12.76
CA VAL A 43 21.22 -15.55 12.13
C VAL A 43 21.73 -16.09 10.79
N GLU A 44 21.00 -15.80 9.73
CA GLU A 44 21.40 -16.14 8.35
C GLU A 44 22.55 -15.24 7.86
N SER A 45 22.64 -14.00 8.35
CA SER A 45 23.63 -13.02 7.94
C SER A 45 24.98 -13.17 8.66
N GLU A 46 26.06 -12.97 7.93
CA GLU A 46 27.42 -12.87 8.48
C GLU A 46 27.69 -11.50 9.14
N ILE A 47 26.84 -10.48 8.86
CA ILE A 47 26.95 -9.14 9.46
C ILE A 47 25.96 -9.04 10.63
N LEU A 48 26.47 -8.68 11.79
CA LEU A 48 25.67 -8.51 12.99
C LEU A 48 25.79 -7.08 13.53
N PHE A 49 24.64 -6.51 13.83
CA PHE A 49 24.53 -5.22 14.53
C PHE A 49 24.33 -5.46 16.03
N SER A 50 24.97 -4.66 16.89
CA SER A 50 24.83 -4.76 18.36
C SER A 50 23.43 -4.37 18.88
N LYS A 51 22.59 -3.82 18.04
CA LYS A 51 21.19 -3.46 18.33
C LYS A 51 20.29 -3.94 17.19
N LYS A 52 19.07 -4.39 17.51
CA LYS A 52 18.03 -4.69 16.51
C LYS A 52 17.54 -3.38 15.87
N ALA A 53 16.97 -3.46 14.67
CA ALA A 53 16.14 -2.38 14.14
C ALA A 53 14.97 -2.11 15.10
N GLY A 54 14.59 -0.86 15.26
CA GLY A 54 13.50 -0.51 16.17
C GLY A 54 13.57 0.89 16.77
N PHE A 55 12.79 1.09 17.82
CA PHE A 55 12.60 2.34 18.51
C PHE A 55 13.45 2.38 19.79
N TYR A 56 14.05 3.52 20.06
CA TYR A 56 14.96 3.76 21.19
C TYR A 56 14.68 5.14 21.79
N GLU A 57 14.52 5.18 23.09
CA GLU A 57 14.26 6.41 23.85
C GLU A 57 15.47 7.36 23.79
N GLU A 58 16.69 6.82 23.87
CA GLU A 58 17.93 7.58 23.94
C GLU A 58 18.90 7.17 22.82
N GLU A 59 19.80 8.10 22.48
CA GLU A 59 20.93 7.84 21.59
C GLU A 59 21.81 6.69 22.11
N PHE A 60 22.42 5.95 21.22
CA PHE A 60 23.26 4.80 21.56
C PHE A 60 24.42 4.61 20.59
N TYR A 61 25.41 3.87 21.05
CA TYR A 61 26.49 3.43 20.18
C TYR A 61 26.20 2.07 19.56
N LEU A 62 26.24 2.01 18.22
CA LEU A 62 26.01 0.79 17.43
C LEU A 62 27.34 0.20 17.00
N SER A 63 27.58 -1.07 17.31
CA SER A 63 28.71 -1.82 16.79
C SER A 63 28.28 -2.75 15.67
N ILE A 64 29.12 -2.90 14.65
CA ILE A 64 28.95 -3.80 13.51
C ILE A 64 30.03 -4.87 13.61
N TYR A 65 29.64 -6.14 13.46
CA TYR A 65 30.52 -7.30 13.50
C TYR A 65 30.39 -8.06 12.17
N ALA A 66 31.52 -8.44 11.59
CA ALA A 66 31.59 -9.24 10.36
C ALA A 66 32.84 -10.16 10.40
N PRO A 67 32.94 -11.15 9.50
CA PRO A 67 34.14 -12.00 9.39
C PRO A 67 35.43 -11.26 8.96
N SER A 68 35.31 -10.02 8.50
CA SER A 68 36.41 -9.18 8.04
C SER A 68 36.37 -7.80 8.71
N ASP A 69 37.53 -7.17 8.89
CA ASP A 69 37.68 -5.79 9.36
C ASP A 69 37.43 -4.75 8.24
N GLU A 70 37.30 -5.19 6.99
CA GLU A 70 37.01 -4.32 5.84
C GLU A 70 35.49 -4.12 5.70
N ILE A 71 34.87 -3.52 6.72
CA ILE A 71 33.45 -3.21 6.76
C ILE A 71 33.24 -1.77 6.27
N TYR A 72 32.25 -1.60 5.39
CA TYR A 72 31.82 -0.30 4.88
C TYR A 72 30.31 -0.17 5.09
N TYR A 73 29.83 1.06 5.27
CA TYR A 73 28.42 1.34 5.51
C TYR A 73 27.96 2.64 4.85
N THR A 74 26.64 2.74 4.65
CA THR A 74 25.95 3.94 4.13
C THR A 74 24.79 4.30 5.05
N LEU A 75 24.29 5.55 4.93
CA LEU A 75 23.20 6.09 5.74
C LEU A 75 22.02 6.57 4.87
N ASP A 76 22.12 6.43 3.56
CA ASP A 76 21.16 6.94 2.56
C ASP A 76 20.45 5.82 1.78
N GLY A 77 20.72 4.55 2.13
CA GLY A 77 20.18 3.36 1.47
C GLY A 77 20.98 2.86 0.27
N SER A 78 22.05 3.59 -0.13
CA SER A 78 22.94 3.11 -1.19
C SER A 78 23.72 1.86 -0.78
N GLU A 79 24.11 1.04 -1.77
CA GLU A 79 24.92 -0.15 -1.53
C GLU A 79 26.33 0.23 -1.04
N PRO A 80 26.79 -0.32 0.09
CA PRO A 80 28.12 -0.03 0.60
C PRO A 80 29.21 -0.52 -0.36
N THR A 81 30.13 0.38 -0.71
CA THR A 81 31.30 0.12 -1.54
C THR A 81 32.57 0.52 -0.79
N LYS A 82 33.74 0.24 -1.37
CA LYS A 82 35.02 0.71 -0.80
C LYS A 82 35.18 2.24 -0.79
N GLU A 83 34.28 2.95 -1.47
CA GLU A 83 34.22 4.42 -1.48
C GLU A 83 33.28 4.96 -0.40
N SER A 84 32.45 4.09 0.20
CA SER A 84 31.56 4.42 1.29
C SER A 84 32.30 4.62 2.61
N MET A 85 31.60 5.01 3.66
CA MET A 85 32.19 5.17 4.98
C MET A 85 32.78 3.86 5.49
N LYS A 86 34.06 3.86 5.84
CA LYS A 86 34.68 2.70 6.47
C LYS A 86 34.29 2.63 7.94
N TYR A 87 33.91 1.47 8.41
CA TYR A 87 33.63 1.24 9.82
C TYR A 87 34.94 1.15 10.62
N GLU A 88 35.20 2.17 11.43
CA GLU A 88 36.41 2.27 12.26
C GLU A 88 36.13 2.09 13.77
N GLY A 89 34.85 1.95 14.15
CA GLY A 89 34.41 1.81 15.53
C GLY A 89 32.93 2.12 15.68
N ALA A 90 32.42 2.04 16.92
CA ALA A 90 31.00 2.18 17.19
C ALA A 90 30.43 3.50 16.65
N ILE A 91 29.30 3.43 15.94
CA ILE A 91 28.57 4.55 15.33
C ILE A 91 27.61 5.11 16.35
N LEU A 92 27.64 6.42 16.60
CA LEU A 92 26.60 7.07 17.39
C LEU A 92 25.30 7.18 16.56
N VAL A 93 24.24 6.55 17.04
CA VAL A 93 22.88 6.65 16.49
C VAL A 93 22.08 7.54 17.43
N SER A 94 21.68 8.71 16.92
CA SER A 94 20.92 9.72 17.66
C SER A 94 19.68 10.12 16.88
N ASP A 95 18.86 11.03 17.41
CA ASP A 95 17.67 11.54 16.74
C ASP A 95 18.02 12.15 15.37
N ALA A 96 17.74 11.39 14.31
CA ALA A 96 18.01 11.78 12.92
C ALA A 96 17.13 12.96 12.46
N SER A 97 16.01 13.23 13.14
CA SER A 97 15.10 14.33 12.79
C SER A 97 15.76 15.71 12.95
N ARG A 98 16.89 15.79 13.67
CA ARG A 98 17.70 17.02 13.79
C ARG A 98 18.57 17.31 12.56
N ASN A 99 18.71 16.36 11.66
CA ASN A 99 19.48 16.55 10.42
C ASN A 99 18.66 17.30 9.38
N GLU A 100 19.35 17.98 8.45
CA GLU A 100 18.71 18.66 7.32
C GLU A 100 17.87 17.70 6.47
N ASN A 101 16.79 18.21 5.92
CA ASN A 101 15.96 17.49 4.96
C ASN A 101 16.69 17.33 3.63
N THR A 102 16.56 16.17 3.01
CA THR A 102 17.17 15.85 1.71
C THR A 102 16.11 15.47 0.69
N ASN A 103 15.49 14.34 0.87
CA ASN A 103 14.50 13.79 -0.07
C ASN A 103 13.20 14.61 -0.08
N SER A 104 12.77 15.07 1.09
CA SER A 104 11.56 15.85 1.27
C SER A 104 11.63 17.27 0.66
N MET A 105 12.83 17.77 0.36
CA MET A 105 13.06 19.08 -0.28
C MET A 105 12.97 19.03 -1.82
N ARG A 106 12.77 17.85 -2.41
CA ARG A 106 12.77 17.70 -3.87
C ARG A 106 11.50 18.26 -4.50
N THR A 107 11.66 19.03 -5.54
CA THR A 107 10.56 19.62 -6.35
C THR A 107 10.36 18.90 -7.69
N ASP A 108 11.31 18.07 -8.10
CA ASP A 108 11.22 17.27 -9.33
C ASP A 108 10.34 16.02 -9.22
N VAL A 109 9.69 15.84 -8.07
CA VAL A 109 8.79 14.71 -7.76
C VAL A 109 7.35 14.90 -8.25
N CYS A 110 6.99 16.10 -8.72
CA CYS A 110 5.66 16.41 -9.23
C CYS A 110 5.71 17.59 -10.21
N GLY A 111 5.00 17.48 -11.33
CA GLY A 111 4.90 18.56 -12.32
C GLY A 111 4.28 19.85 -11.78
N SER A 112 3.47 19.78 -10.71
CA SER A 112 2.87 20.94 -10.06
C SER A 112 3.88 21.97 -9.60
N PHE A 113 5.07 21.57 -9.15
CA PHE A 113 6.14 22.50 -8.72
C PHE A 113 6.72 23.35 -9.88
N LEU A 114 6.42 22.98 -11.12
CA LEU A 114 6.81 23.75 -12.31
C LEU A 114 5.71 24.73 -12.75
N THR A 115 4.62 24.85 -12.00
CA THR A 115 3.49 25.74 -12.28
C THR A 115 3.39 26.85 -11.26
N ASP A 116 2.76 27.96 -11.63
CA ASP A 116 2.55 29.10 -10.73
C ASP A 116 1.43 28.84 -9.68
N GLU A 117 0.71 27.73 -9.81
CA GLU A 117 -0.45 27.37 -8.98
C GLU A 117 -0.26 26.00 -8.30
N THR A 118 0.93 25.76 -7.70
CA THR A 118 1.17 24.50 -7.00
C THR A 118 0.34 24.40 -5.73
N LEU A 119 -0.26 23.24 -5.52
CA LEU A 119 -0.91 22.88 -4.24
C LEU A 119 0.08 22.33 -3.21
N TYR A 120 1.26 21.90 -3.67
CA TYR A 120 2.25 21.21 -2.85
C TYR A 120 3.34 22.17 -2.38
N GLN A 121 3.84 21.89 -1.18
CA GLN A 121 4.95 22.63 -0.61
C GLN A 121 6.06 21.68 -0.19
N VAL A 122 7.30 22.15 -0.26
CA VAL A 122 8.40 21.52 0.47
C VAL A 122 8.33 21.97 1.94
N PRO A 123 8.63 21.09 2.90
CA PRO A 123 8.54 21.46 4.32
C PRO A 123 9.57 22.54 4.66
N ASP A 124 9.13 23.56 5.38
CA ASP A 124 10.00 24.62 5.96
C ASP A 124 10.47 24.29 7.38
N TYR A 125 10.24 23.05 7.82
CA TYR A 125 10.65 22.46 9.09
C TYR A 125 11.42 21.16 8.84
N LEU A 126 12.11 20.65 9.86
CA LEU A 126 12.78 19.36 9.80
C LEU A 126 11.74 18.24 9.98
N VAL A 127 11.54 17.42 8.93
CA VAL A 127 10.65 16.27 9.02
C VAL A 127 11.24 15.18 9.92
N ASP A 128 10.39 14.34 10.48
CA ASP A 128 10.85 13.20 11.27
C ASP A 128 11.66 12.22 10.43
N LYS A 129 12.69 11.63 11.06
CA LYS A 129 13.63 10.75 10.37
C LYS A 129 14.04 9.58 11.25
N CYS A 130 14.23 8.43 10.62
CA CYS A 130 14.98 7.32 11.20
C CYS A 130 16.39 7.27 10.60
N THR A 131 17.32 6.71 11.34
CA THR A 131 18.68 6.41 10.85
C THR A 131 18.66 5.06 10.14
N ILE A 132 18.96 5.06 8.84
CA ILE A 132 19.20 3.82 8.08
C ILE A 132 20.69 3.54 8.15
N ILE A 133 21.06 2.30 8.50
CA ILE A 133 22.44 1.83 8.41
C ILE A 133 22.46 0.56 7.58
N LYS A 134 23.08 0.64 6.41
CA LYS A 134 23.31 -0.48 5.50
C LYS A 134 24.78 -0.79 5.46
N ALA A 135 25.18 -2.04 5.70
CA ALA A 135 26.59 -2.43 5.83
C ALA A 135 26.91 -3.64 4.97
N ALA A 136 28.13 -3.66 4.43
CA ALA A 136 28.74 -4.80 3.75
C ALA A 136 30.22 -4.91 4.17
N TYR A 137 30.78 -6.10 4.05
CA TYR A 137 32.22 -6.29 4.23
C TYR A 137 32.87 -6.85 2.95
N TYR A 138 34.19 -6.68 2.87
CA TYR A 138 34.99 -7.29 1.82
C TYR A 138 35.90 -8.38 2.41
N ASP A 139 35.92 -9.55 1.80
CA ASP A 139 36.78 -10.65 2.18
C ASP A 139 38.25 -10.38 1.78
N LYS A 140 39.14 -11.31 2.12
CA LYS A 140 40.59 -11.20 1.81
C LYS A 140 40.87 -11.27 0.31
N GLU A 141 39.98 -11.84 -0.45
CA GLU A 141 40.01 -11.95 -1.92
C GLU A 141 39.48 -10.68 -2.59
N GLY A 142 38.84 -9.80 -1.84
CA GLY A 142 38.24 -8.54 -2.30
C GLY A 142 36.80 -8.68 -2.80
N ASN A 143 36.12 -9.79 -2.52
CA ASN A 143 34.71 -9.97 -2.82
C ASN A 143 33.85 -9.26 -1.76
N ARG A 144 32.80 -8.61 -2.20
CA ARG A 144 31.80 -7.97 -1.32
C ARG A 144 30.79 -9.01 -0.83
N SER A 145 30.44 -8.96 0.44
CA SER A 145 29.32 -9.72 1.01
C SER A 145 27.96 -9.18 0.52
N GLU A 146 26.90 -9.93 0.76
CA GLU A 146 25.54 -9.36 0.80
C GLU A 146 25.50 -8.25 1.86
N SER A 147 24.61 -7.27 1.65
CA SER A 147 24.42 -6.17 2.58
C SER A 147 23.38 -6.53 3.64
N GLU A 148 23.57 -6.01 4.84
CA GLU A 148 22.57 -6.00 5.91
C GLU A 148 22.15 -4.58 6.25
N GLU A 149 20.86 -4.40 6.54
CA GLU A 149 20.28 -3.08 6.76
C GLU A 149 19.41 -3.04 8.02
N ARG A 150 19.47 -1.91 8.74
CA ARG A 150 18.63 -1.65 9.92
C ARG A 150 18.16 -0.20 9.94
N ALA A 151 16.88 -0.01 10.28
CA ALA A 151 16.29 1.29 10.58
C ALA A 151 16.20 1.49 12.10
N TYR A 152 16.64 2.65 12.57
CA TYR A 152 16.63 3.02 13.97
C TYR A 152 15.89 4.34 14.16
N PHE A 153 14.86 4.30 14.97
CA PHE A 153 14.03 5.44 15.36
C PHE A 153 14.43 5.86 16.78
N VAL A 154 15.00 7.04 16.94
CA VAL A 154 15.48 7.53 18.23
C VAL A 154 14.68 8.75 18.64
N ASP A 155 14.26 8.82 19.92
CA ASP A 155 13.50 9.94 20.50
C ASP A 155 12.12 10.13 19.79
N PHE A 156 11.39 9.03 19.57
CA PHE A 156 10.07 9.04 18.92
C PHE A 156 8.90 9.09 19.91
N GLU A 157 9.10 8.89 21.20
CA GLU A 157 8.03 8.91 22.22
C GLU A 157 7.32 10.26 22.33
N GLU A 158 8.05 11.37 22.12
CA GLU A 158 7.51 12.73 22.17
C GLU A 158 6.96 13.22 20.81
N LYS A 159 7.04 12.40 19.75
CA LYS A 159 6.59 12.75 18.40
C LYS A 159 5.15 12.31 18.19
N SER A 160 4.29 13.25 17.83
CA SER A 160 2.87 12.97 17.57
C SER A 160 2.62 12.28 16.22
N GLY A 161 1.50 11.58 16.12
CA GLY A 161 1.02 10.98 14.86
C GLY A 161 1.65 9.63 14.51
N TYR A 162 2.31 8.98 15.47
CA TYR A 162 2.84 7.62 15.31
C TYR A 162 2.22 6.62 16.27
N ASP A 163 1.48 7.09 17.26
CA ASP A 163 0.78 6.23 18.20
C ASP A 163 -0.36 5.47 17.51
N ASN A 164 -0.55 4.21 17.88
CA ASN A 164 -1.63 3.35 17.40
C ASN A 164 -1.70 3.17 15.85
N ILE A 165 -0.61 3.45 15.15
CA ILE A 165 -0.49 3.13 13.72
C ILE A 165 0.78 2.35 13.44
N ASN A 166 0.75 1.54 12.41
CA ASN A 166 1.92 0.82 11.94
C ASN A 166 2.94 1.75 11.28
N ILE A 167 4.21 1.34 11.26
CA ILE A 167 5.27 2.10 10.58
C ILE A 167 5.94 1.19 9.57
N ILE A 168 6.15 1.71 8.37
CA ILE A 168 6.93 1.05 7.32
C ILE A 168 8.09 1.93 6.89
N SER A 169 9.30 1.38 7.00
CA SER A 169 10.52 1.95 6.42
C SER A 169 10.81 1.25 5.10
N ILE A 170 10.86 2.01 4.01
CA ILE A 170 11.26 1.53 2.68
C ILE A 170 12.59 2.17 2.35
N THR A 171 13.59 1.33 2.09
CA THR A 171 14.93 1.76 1.70
C THR A 171 15.30 1.17 0.34
N THR A 172 15.86 1.99 -0.52
CA THR A 172 16.36 1.58 -1.83
C THR A 172 17.50 2.51 -2.25
N GLU A 173 18.28 2.11 -3.24
CA GLU A 173 19.25 3.01 -3.88
C GLU A 173 18.61 4.36 -4.23
N PRO A 174 19.19 5.51 -3.86
CA PRO A 174 18.62 6.81 -4.18
C PRO A 174 18.32 7.01 -5.67
N GLU A 175 19.13 6.45 -6.55
CA GLU A 175 18.93 6.47 -8.01
C GLU A 175 17.65 5.74 -8.44
N ASN A 176 17.20 4.72 -7.70
CA ASN A 176 15.96 4.00 -7.96
C ASN A 176 14.72 4.86 -7.77
N LEU A 177 14.75 5.80 -6.82
CA LEU A 177 13.66 6.73 -6.56
C LEU A 177 13.82 8.03 -7.36
N PHE A 178 15.02 8.60 -7.34
CA PHE A 178 15.24 9.99 -7.69
C PHE A 178 16.23 10.20 -8.84
N GLY A 179 16.78 9.13 -9.40
CA GLY A 179 17.64 9.19 -10.56
C GLY A 179 16.93 9.71 -11.80
N GLU A 180 17.61 10.51 -12.61
CA GLU A 180 17.04 11.14 -13.80
C GLU A 180 16.60 10.13 -14.86
N GLU A 181 17.34 9.04 -15.04
CA GLU A 181 17.08 8.01 -16.03
C GLU A 181 16.07 6.96 -15.53
N GLN A 182 16.31 6.42 -14.34
CA GLN A 182 15.58 5.25 -13.84
C GLN A 182 14.76 5.50 -12.58
N GLY A 183 14.83 6.71 -12.00
CA GLY A 183 14.11 7.05 -10.79
C GLY A 183 12.60 6.99 -11.00
N ILE A 184 11.92 6.20 -10.17
CA ILE A 184 10.47 5.97 -10.33
C ILE A 184 9.61 7.06 -9.72
N TYR A 185 10.19 7.99 -8.95
CA TYR A 185 9.43 8.98 -8.19
C TYR A 185 9.53 10.41 -8.77
N VAL A 186 10.33 10.61 -9.81
CA VAL A 186 10.66 11.92 -10.39
C VAL A 186 10.07 12.15 -11.79
N LEU A 187 10.13 13.40 -12.25
CA LEU A 187 9.84 13.79 -13.63
C LEU A 187 10.81 13.09 -14.60
N GLY A 188 12.10 13.16 -14.33
CA GLY A 188 13.17 12.45 -15.02
C GLY A 188 13.28 12.75 -16.53
N ASN A 189 13.96 11.84 -17.25
CA ASN A 189 14.18 11.98 -18.68
C ASN A 189 12.89 11.88 -19.51
N THR A 190 11.90 11.08 -19.06
CA THR A 190 10.59 11.01 -19.71
C THR A 190 9.92 12.38 -19.79
N PHE A 191 10.07 13.20 -18.74
CA PHE A 191 9.53 14.57 -18.75
C PHE A 191 10.30 15.50 -19.69
N LYS A 192 11.63 15.39 -19.75
CA LYS A 192 12.43 16.21 -20.67
C LYS A 192 12.01 16.00 -22.14
N GLU A 193 11.88 14.74 -22.54
CA GLU A 193 11.41 14.36 -23.89
C GLU A 193 9.97 14.85 -24.14
N PHE A 194 9.09 14.75 -23.14
CA PHE A 194 7.72 15.24 -23.22
C PHE A 194 7.68 16.76 -23.41
N ALA A 195 8.42 17.52 -22.60
CA ALA A 195 8.44 18.98 -22.62
C ALA A 195 9.01 19.58 -23.92
N GLU A 196 9.92 18.87 -24.60
CA GLU A 196 10.43 19.28 -25.90
C GLU A 196 9.36 19.27 -27.03
N ASN A 197 8.32 18.43 -26.87
CA ASN A 197 7.36 18.14 -27.93
C ASN A 197 5.91 18.56 -27.58
N ASN A 198 5.67 19.12 -26.41
CA ASN A 198 4.32 19.44 -25.92
C ASN A 198 4.28 20.80 -25.21
N ASP A 199 3.15 21.48 -25.34
CA ASP A 199 2.86 22.65 -24.52
C ASP A 199 2.48 22.22 -23.10
N LEU A 200 3.12 22.82 -22.10
CA LEU A 200 2.88 22.54 -20.69
C LEU A 200 1.71 23.39 -20.19
N SER A 201 0.57 22.77 -19.94
CA SER A 201 -0.58 23.42 -19.30
C SER A 201 -0.60 23.11 -17.81
N ALA A 202 -0.61 24.15 -16.97
CA ALA A 202 -0.67 24.00 -15.51
C ALA A 202 -1.90 23.19 -15.03
N SER A 203 -3.03 23.29 -15.73
CA SER A 203 -4.27 22.59 -15.37
C SER A 203 -4.21 21.07 -15.52
N ASN A 204 -3.19 20.53 -16.19
CA ASN A 204 -3.06 19.09 -16.43
C ASN A 204 -1.65 18.53 -16.14
N TYR A 205 -0.90 19.19 -15.26
CA TYR A 205 0.46 18.77 -14.87
C TYR A 205 0.56 17.28 -14.46
N TYR A 206 -0.49 16.74 -13.89
CA TYR A 206 -0.57 15.33 -13.45
C TYR A 206 -0.62 14.33 -14.62
N ARG A 207 -0.75 14.80 -15.86
CA ARG A 207 -0.71 14.00 -17.11
C ARG A 207 0.54 14.25 -17.95
N TRP A 208 1.43 15.13 -17.52
CA TRP A 208 2.68 15.34 -18.25
C TRP A 208 3.51 14.07 -18.23
N GLY A 209 4.10 13.72 -19.39
CA GLY A 209 5.00 12.57 -19.46
C GLY A 209 6.10 12.69 -18.39
N ALA A 210 6.29 11.67 -17.60
CA ALA A 210 7.24 11.66 -16.50
C ALA A 210 7.62 10.21 -16.14
N ASN A 211 8.79 10.02 -15.52
CA ASN A 211 9.23 8.69 -15.11
C ASN A 211 8.19 7.98 -14.24
N TYR A 212 7.55 8.69 -13.30
CA TYR A 212 6.54 8.11 -12.42
C TYR A 212 5.25 7.65 -13.14
N LEU A 213 5.03 8.01 -14.41
CA LEU A 213 3.90 7.52 -15.22
C LEU A 213 4.22 6.21 -15.93
N ASN A 214 5.49 5.84 -16.05
CA ASN A 214 5.91 4.62 -16.71
C ASN A 214 5.43 3.38 -15.95
N ARG A 215 5.19 2.31 -16.69
CA ARG A 215 4.56 1.08 -16.21
C ARG A 215 5.40 -0.12 -16.65
N GLY A 216 5.05 -1.29 -16.15
CA GLY A 216 5.73 -2.53 -16.50
C GLY A 216 6.76 -2.95 -15.46
N LYS A 217 7.27 -4.17 -15.62
CA LYS A 217 8.26 -4.74 -14.69
C LYS A 217 9.61 -4.02 -14.77
N GLU A 218 9.93 -3.44 -15.90
CA GLU A 218 11.15 -2.64 -16.13
C GLU A 218 11.20 -1.36 -15.28
N TRP A 219 10.06 -0.94 -14.71
CA TRP A 219 9.94 0.17 -13.76
C TRP A 219 9.76 -0.31 -12.31
N GLU A 220 10.00 -1.59 -12.03
CA GLU A 220 10.09 -2.11 -10.68
C GLU A 220 11.52 -1.92 -10.16
N ARG A 221 11.66 -1.46 -8.93
CA ARG A 221 12.95 -1.22 -8.26
C ARG A 221 13.05 -2.08 -7.03
N GLU A 222 14.21 -2.68 -6.86
CA GLU A 222 14.52 -3.40 -5.64
C GLU A 222 14.56 -2.45 -4.46
N ALA A 223 13.99 -2.88 -3.33
CA ALA A 223 13.95 -2.15 -2.07
C ALA A 223 13.98 -3.13 -0.90
N TYR A 224 14.28 -2.62 0.26
CA TYR A 224 14.18 -3.34 1.52
C TYR A 224 13.10 -2.70 2.38
N ILE A 225 12.23 -3.51 2.96
CA ILE A 225 11.19 -3.03 3.87
C ILE A 225 11.43 -3.53 5.28
N GLN A 226 11.17 -2.67 6.25
CA GLN A 226 11.04 -3.01 7.66
C GLN A 226 9.70 -2.48 8.16
N VAL A 227 8.90 -3.39 8.71
CA VAL A 227 7.56 -3.10 9.22
C VAL A 227 7.56 -3.22 10.73
N PHE A 228 7.02 -2.22 11.38
CA PHE A 228 6.83 -2.15 12.82
C PHE A 228 5.33 -2.04 13.09
N ASP A 229 4.81 -2.87 13.98
CA ASP A 229 3.41 -2.84 14.39
C ASP A 229 3.07 -1.60 15.25
N GLU A 230 1.84 -1.54 15.74
CA GLU A 230 1.37 -0.44 16.59
C GLU A 230 2.17 -0.32 17.91
N GLU A 231 2.66 -1.44 18.45
CA GLU A 231 3.53 -1.49 19.63
C GLU A 231 5.00 -1.19 19.29
N LYS A 232 5.31 -0.79 18.04
CA LYS A 232 6.66 -0.50 17.56
C LYS A 232 7.60 -1.70 17.56
N THR A 233 7.03 -2.92 17.52
CA THR A 233 7.78 -4.15 17.36
C THR A 233 8.08 -4.41 15.89
N LEU A 234 9.32 -4.77 15.57
CA LEU A 234 9.70 -5.19 14.22
C LEU A 234 9.04 -6.54 13.89
N VAL A 235 8.10 -6.54 12.95
CA VAL A 235 7.33 -7.73 12.53
C VAL A 235 7.73 -8.27 11.16
N LEU A 236 8.35 -7.45 10.32
CA LEU A 236 8.84 -7.87 9.01
C LEU A 236 10.12 -7.14 8.62
N SER A 237 11.07 -7.88 8.08
CA SER A 237 12.26 -7.39 7.38
C SER A 237 12.43 -8.20 6.11
N GLN A 238 12.30 -7.58 4.92
CA GLN A 238 12.29 -8.34 3.66
C GLN A 238 12.73 -7.49 2.46
N SER A 239 13.49 -8.09 1.54
CA SER A 239 13.73 -7.53 0.21
C SER A 239 12.50 -7.69 -0.68
N VAL A 240 12.16 -6.65 -1.43
CA VAL A 240 10.95 -6.55 -2.24
C VAL A 240 11.21 -5.74 -3.52
N GLY A 241 10.27 -5.78 -4.47
CA GLY A 241 10.19 -4.82 -5.56
C GLY A 241 9.16 -3.74 -5.27
N ILE A 242 9.43 -2.49 -5.64
CA ILE A 242 8.49 -1.37 -5.53
C ILE A 242 8.21 -0.73 -6.88
N ARG A 243 6.97 -0.29 -7.10
CA ARG A 243 6.56 0.50 -8.28
C ARG A 243 5.53 1.55 -7.89
N ILE A 244 5.52 2.67 -8.60
CA ILE A 244 4.41 3.63 -8.46
C ILE A 244 3.10 2.98 -8.89
N GLN A 245 2.04 3.16 -8.08
CA GLN A 245 0.70 2.65 -8.32
C GLN A 245 -0.23 3.78 -8.75
N GLY A 246 -1.31 3.45 -9.47
CA GLY A 246 -2.38 4.37 -9.81
C GLY A 246 -2.52 4.65 -11.30
N GLY A 247 -3.53 5.45 -11.62
CA GLY A 247 -3.81 6.03 -12.93
C GLY A 247 -3.29 7.47 -13.00
N VAL A 248 -4.20 8.41 -12.90
CA VAL A 248 -3.94 9.85 -12.84
C VAL A 248 -3.18 10.23 -11.55
N SER A 249 -3.49 9.56 -10.44
CA SER A 249 -2.86 9.79 -9.13
C SER A 249 -1.33 9.61 -9.12
N ARG A 250 -0.74 8.95 -10.11
CA ARG A 250 0.73 8.89 -10.27
C ARG A 250 1.37 10.28 -10.41
N GLY A 251 0.66 11.24 -10.99
CA GLY A 251 1.12 12.61 -11.15
C GLY A 251 0.87 13.51 -9.93
N LEU A 252 0.23 12.98 -8.88
CA LEU A 252 -0.08 13.70 -7.64
C LEU A 252 0.92 13.35 -6.52
N LEU A 253 0.84 14.05 -5.38
CA LEU A 253 1.58 13.75 -4.14
C LEU A 253 0.60 13.57 -2.98
N PRO A 254 0.94 12.68 -2.03
CA PRO A 254 1.94 11.62 -2.17
C PRO A 254 1.55 10.56 -3.21
N LYS A 255 2.53 9.78 -3.70
CA LYS A 255 2.27 8.73 -4.70
C LYS A 255 2.05 7.39 -4.02
N SER A 256 1.06 6.64 -4.46
CA SER A 256 0.86 5.25 -4.03
C SER A 256 1.93 4.32 -4.59
N LEU A 257 2.28 3.28 -3.82
CA LEU A 257 3.29 2.29 -4.16
C LEU A 257 2.69 0.87 -4.16
N ASN A 258 2.96 0.08 -5.18
CA ASN A 258 2.85 -1.37 -5.08
C ASN A 258 4.15 -1.95 -4.54
N ILE A 259 4.04 -2.91 -3.64
CA ILE A 259 5.15 -3.68 -3.05
C ILE A 259 4.97 -5.14 -3.47
N TYR A 260 6.01 -5.73 -4.04
CA TYR A 260 6.00 -7.09 -4.60
C TYR A 260 7.01 -7.97 -3.87
N ALA A 261 6.54 -9.08 -3.31
CA ALA A 261 7.40 -10.19 -2.93
C ALA A 261 7.61 -11.08 -4.17
N ARG A 262 8.87 -11.30 -4.54
CA ARG A 262 9.23 -12.16 -5.68
C ARG A 262 10.44 -13.02 -5.32
N THR A 263 10.52 -14.20 -5.90
CA THR A 263 11.67 -15.11 -5.72
C THR A 263 13.00 -14.43 -6.05
N GLU A 264 13.03 -13.49 -6.99
CA GLU A 264 14.23 -12.72 -7.34
C GLU A 264 14.73 -11.80 -6.21
N TYR A 265 13.83 -11.45 -5.25
CA TYR A 265 14.13 -10.69 -4.03
C TYR A 265 14.23 -11.60 -2.78
N GLY A 266 14.25 -12.92 -2.97
CA GLY A 266 14.35 -13.92 -1.90
C GLY A 266 13.03 -14.67 -1.67
N ASN A 267 11.97 -14.02 -1.25
CA ASN A 267 10.68 -14.64 -0.94
C ASN A 267 9.62 -14.24 -1.96
N ASN A 268 8.79 -15.20 -2.39
CA ASN A 268 7.67 -14.96 -3.30
C ASN A 268 6.35 -14.61 -2.59
N ARG A 269 6.40 -14.43 -1.28
CA ARG A 269 5.29 -14.00 -0.40
C ARG A 269 5.82 -13.05 0.65
N MET A 270 5.01 -12.10 1.10
CA MET A 270 5.27 -11.35 2.31
C MET A 270 5.31 -12.32 3.49
N GLN A 271 6.28 -12.15 4.39
CA GLN A 271 6.46 -13.04 5.53
C GLN A 271 5.74 -12.51 6.78
N TYR A 272 4.64 -11.77 6.57
CA TYR A 272 3.81 -11.21 7.62
C TYR A 272 2.34 -11.16 7.17
N ASP A 273 1.44 -11.47 8.08
CA ASP A 273 0.00 -11.34 7.90
C ASP A 273 -0.41 -9.92 8.33
N PHE A 274 -0.57 -9.04 7.36
CA PHE A 274 -0.84 -7.62 7.60
C PHE A 274 -2.25 -7.33 8.12
N PHE A 275 -3.18 -8.28 7.97
CA PHE A 275 -4.61 -8.04 8.16
C PHE A 275 -5.26 -9.04 9.12
N ASP A 276 -4.48 -9.85 9.83
CA ASP A 276 -4.95 -10.91 10.75
C ASP A 276 -5.95 -11.89 10.12
N THR A 277 -5.80 -12.14 8.82
CA THR A 277 -6.69 -13.02 8.04
C THR A 277 -6.08 -14.39 7.74
N GLY A 278 -4.83 -14.63 8.12
CA GLY A 278 -4.03 -15.78 7.69
C GLY A 278 -3.52 -15.64 6.26
N TYR A 279 -3.67 -14.47 5.63
CA TYR A 279 -3.23 -14.20 4.27
C TYR A 279 -1.81 -13.62 4.22
N TYR A 280 -0.94 -14.31 3.51
CA TYR A 280 0.43 -13.88 3.23
C TYR A 280 0.52 -13.46 1.76
N PRO A 281 0.27 -12.20 1.43
CA PRO A 281 0.12 -11.75 0.05
C PRO A 281 1.43 -11.82 -0.74
N GLN A 282 1.33 -11.99 -2.05
CA GLN A 282 2.47 -11.76 -2.95
C GLN A 282 2.67 -10.26 -3.22
N ARG A 283 1.60 -9.50 -3.15
CA ARG A 283 1.59 -8.07 -3.46
C ARG A 283 0.63 -7.33 -2.56
N VAL A 284 1.09 -6.18 -2.05
CA VAL A 284 0.28 -5.22 -1.32
C VAL A 284 0.43 -3.83 -1.95
N THR A 285 -0.48 -2.94 -1.62
CA THR A 285 -0.44 -1.55 -2.09
C THR A 285 -0.37 -0.60 -0.88
N LEU A 286 0.59 0.32 -0.87
CA LEU A 286 0.54 1.51 -0.02
C LEU A 286 -0.26 2.57 -0.77
N SER A 287 -1.51 2.75 -0.38
CA SER A 287 -2.44 3.72 -0.96
C SER A 287 -2.28 5.08 -0.30
N SER A 288 -2.12 6.10 -1.11
CA SER A 288 -2.02 7.50 -0.66
C SER A 288 -3.38 8.21 -0.50
N GLY A 289 -4.51 7.47 -0.72
CA GLY A 289 -5.86 8.01 -0.63
C GLY A 289 -6.47 8.47 -1.98
N GLY A 290 -5.73 8.40 -3.07
CA GLY A 290 -6.26 8.72 -4.41
C GLY A 290 -6.80 10.14 -4.51
N ASN A 291 -8.08 10.27 -4.90
CA ASN A 291 -8.77 11.56 -4.99
C ASN A 291 -9.20 12.12 -3.62
N ASP A 292 -9.32 11.26 -2.61
CA ASP A 292 -9.61 11.65 -1.22
C ASP A 292 -8.32 11.95 -0.43
N TYR A 293 -7.36 12.66 -1.04
CA TYR A 293 -6.04 12.91 -0.44
C TYR A 293 -6.07 13.79 0.82
N TYR A 294 -7.15 14.54 1.06
CA TYR A 294 -7.33 15.32 2.27
C TYR A 294 -8.03 14.56 3.41
N GLY A 295 -8.90 13.60 3.11
CA GLY A 295 -9.62 12.80 4.11
C GLY A 295 -9.02 11.41 4.28
N LYS A 296 -8.73 10.77 3.18
CA LYS A 296 -8.26 9.38 3.09
C LYS A 296 -9.17 8.37 3.80
N MET A 297 -10.48 8.68 3.88
CA MET A 297 -11.46 7.87 4.62
C MET A 297 -12.31 7.00 3.69
N LEU A 298 -12.59 7.46 2.45
CA LEU A 298 -13.68 6.92 1.63
C LEU A 298 -13.47 5.47 1.21
N ASP A 299 -12.26 5.10 0.73
CA ASP A 299 -11.97 3.74 0.31
C ASP A 299 -12.10 2.74 1.48
N ARG A 300 -11.53 3.09 2.63
CA ARG A 300 -11.60 2.28 3.85
C ARG A 300 -13.04 2.19 4.36
N LEU A 301 -13.73 3.32 4.48
CA LEU A 301 -15.11 3.38 4.96
C LEU A 301 -16.04 2.56 4.07
N GLY A 302 -15.92 2.70 2.74
CA GLY A 302 -16.72 1.91 1.80
C GLY A 302 -16.49 0.42 1.94
N ALA A 303 -15.24 -0.02 2.08
CA ALA A 303 -14.90 -1.42 2.25
C ALA A 303 -15.39 -1.99 3.59
N GLU A 304 -15.14 -1.31 4.71
CA GLU A 304 -15.54 -1.76 6.05
C GLU A 304 -17.08 -1.75 6.25
N LEU A 305 -17.79 -0.76 5.67
CA LEU A 305 -19.24 -0.76 5.71
C LEU A 305 -19.86 -1.97 4.99
N THR A 306 -19.23 -2.38 3.88
CA THR A 306 -19.79 -3.39 2.98
C THR A 306 -19.09 -4.76 3.08
N GLU A 307 -18.34 -5.01 4.13
CA GLU A 307 -17.61 -6.29 4.34
C GLU A 307 -18.50 -7.53 4.37
N GLU A 308 -19.76 -7.38 4.82
CA GLU A 308 -20.76 -8.46 4.87
C GLU A 308 -21.59 -8.59 3.58
N CYS A 309 -21.31 -7.79 2.54
CA CYS A 309 -21.99 -7.86 1.25
C CYS A 309 -21.47 -9.01 0.37
N GLU A 310 -22.28 -9.42 -0.61
CA GLU A 310 -21.97 -10.54 -1.50
C GLU A 310 -20.99 -10.17 -2.65
N PHE A 311 -20.08 -9.25 -2.39
CA PHE A 311 -18.99 -8.88 -3.29
C PHE A 311 -17.66 -8.74 -2.55
N CYS A 312 -16.54 -8.75 -3.28
CA CYS A 312 -15.22 -8.64 -2.66
C CYS A 312 -14.94 -7.23 -2.15
N THR A 313 -14.38 -7.12 -0.94
CA THR A 313 -13.81 -5.91 -0.36
C THR A 313 -12.34 -6.14 0.00
N MET A 314 -11.56 -5.06 0.14
CA MET A 314 -10.16 -5.11 0.57
C MET A 314 -10.02 -4.62 2.01
N ASN A 315 -9.04 -5.17 2.73
CA ASN A 315 -8.63 -4.66 4.03
C ASN A 315 -7.72 -3.44 3.88
N TYR A 316 -7.76 -2.54 4.87
CA TYR A 316 -7.04 -1.27 4.90
C TYR A 316 -6.41 -1.05 6.28
N GLU A 317 -5.07 -1.09 6.36
CA GLU A 317 -4.34 -0.84 7.60
C GLU A 317 -3.56 0.47 7.54
N PRO A 318 -3.63 1.32 8.58
CA PRO A 318 -2.96 2.62 8.61
C PRO A 318 -1.45 2.50 8.84
N TYR A 319 -0.67 3.21 8.05
CA TYR A 319 0.79 3.22 8.11
C TYR A 319 1.38 4.63 8.01
N ALA A 320 2.40 4.92 8.82
CA ALA A 320 3.34 6.00 8.54
C ALA A 320 4.49 5.45 7.68
N LEU A 321 4.72 6.04 6.51
CA LEU A 321 5.80 5.67 5.61
C LEU A 321 7.04 6.52 5.87
N PHE A 322 8.18 5.86 6.02
CA PHE A 322 9.53 6.45 5.94
C PHE A 322 10.20 5.95 4.66
N LEU A 323 10.65 6.87 3.81
CA LEU A 323 11.28 6.56 2.53
C LEU A 323 12.74 7.04 2.56
N ASN A 324 13.67 6.08 2.45
CA ASN A 324 15.11 6.34 2.66
C ASN A 324 15.38 7.20 3.91
N GLY A 325 14.73 6.83 5.01
CA GLY A 325 14.94 7.42 6.33
C GLY A 325 14.11 8.68 6.64
N GLU A 326 13.50 9.36 5.68
CA GLU A 326 12.66 10.55 5.92
C GLU A 326 11.16 10.20 5.94
N TYR A 327 10.40 10.84 6.85
CA TYR A 327 8.95 10.73 6.87
C TYR A 327 8.35 11.11 5.52
N TRP A 328 7.53 10.21 4.97
CA TRP A 328 6.99 10.34 3.62
C TRP A 328 5.47 10.41 3.55
N GLY A 329 4.80 10.41 4.70
CA GLY A 329 3.35 10.62 4.80
C GLY A 329 2.58 9.46 5.42
N PHE A 330 1.28 9.69 5.55
CA PHE A 330 0.30 8.70 5.99
C PHE A 330 -0.25 7.93 4.79
N TYR A 331 -0.31 6.61 4.90
CA TYR A 331 -0.78 5.69 3.88
C TYR A 331 -1.70 4.63 4.47
N TYR A 332 -2.52 4.02 3.63
CA TYR A 332 -3.09 2.71 3.93
C TYR A 332 -2.31 1.62 3.20
N LEU A 333 -1.94 0.58 3.92
CA LEU A 333 -1.55 -0.67 3.29
C LEU A 333 -2.84 -1.44 2.99
N THR A 334 -2.99 -1.87 1.74
CA THR A 334 -4.19 -2.56 1.27
C THR A 334 -3.84 -3.83 0.53
N GLU A 335 -4.77 -4.76 0.53
CA GLU A 335 -4.72 -5.93 -0.32
C GLU A 335 -4.75 -5.57 -1.81
N LYS A 336 -4.58 -6.55 -2.62
CA LYS A 336 -4.71 -6.44 -4.08
C LYS A 336 -5.53 -7.59 -4.61
N TYR A 337 -6.56 -7.29 -5.40
CA TYR A 337 -7.28 -8.30 -6.14
C TYR A 337 -6.38 -8.97 -7.18
N ASP A 338 -6.08 -10.22 -6.97
CA ASP A 338 -5.38 -11.11 -7.87
C ASP A 338 -5.81 -12.57 -7.61
N GLU A 339 -5.22 -13.52 -8.32
CA GLU A 339 -5.52 -14.94 -8.18
C GLU A 339 -5.24 -15.48 -6.77
N HIS A 340 -4.27 -14.89 -6.06
CA HIS A 340 -3.93 -15.30 -4.69
C HIS A 340 -4.97 -14.84 -3.67
N TYR A 341 -5.54 -13.62 -3.86
CA TYR A 341 -6.63 -13.12 -3.05
C TYR A 341 -7.86 -14.05 -3.17
N ILE A 342 -8.23 -14.40 -4.41
CA ILE A 342 -9.39 -15.27 -4.66
C ILE A 342 -9.16 -16.68 -4.11
N GLU A 343 -7.96 -17.25 -4.26
CA GLU A 343 -7.63 -18.54 -3.65
C GLU A 343 -7.79 -18.50 -2.13
N HIS A 344 -7.30 -17.44 -1.48
CA HIS A 344 -7.34 -17.34 -0.02
C HIS A 344 -8.76 -17.21 0.52
N TYR A 345 -9.55 -16.27 -0.03
CA TYR A 345 -10.87 -15.93 0.54
C TYR A 345 -12.00 -16.82 0.02
N TYR A 346 -11.85 -17.44 -1.16
CA TYR A 346 -12.93 -18.17 -1.85
C TYR A 346 -12.59 -19.63 -2.14
N ASP A 347 -11.43 -20.13 -1.79
CA ASP A 347 -10.95 -21.51 -2.02
C ASP A 347 -11.04 -21.96 -3.50
N VAL A 348 -10.80 -21.01 -4.42
CA VAL A 348 -10.72 -21.27 -5.87
C VAL A 348 -9.26 -21.30 -6.29
N ALA A 349 -8.80 -22.40 -6.89
CA ALA A 349 -7.41 -22.56 -7.31
C ALA A 349 -6.98 -21.45 -8.28
N GLN A 350 -5.76 -20.91 -8.11
CA GLN A 350 -5.24 -19.75 -8.87
C GLN A 350 -5.38 -19.90 -10.38
N GLU A 351 -5.10 -21.09 -10.91
CA GLU A 351 -5.25 -21.41 -12.33
C GLU A 351 -6.70 -21.33 -12.85
N ASN A 352 -7.69 -21.38 -11.95
CA ASN A 352 -9.11 -21.28 -12.28
C ASN A 352 -9.67 -19.85 -12.13
N VAL A 353 -8.90 -18.92 -11.61
CA VAL A 353 -9.35 -17.55 -11.39
C VAL A 353 -9.31 -16.76 -12.69
N ILE A 354 -10.40 -16.05 -12.97
CA ILE A 354 -10.50 -15.05 -14.03
C ILE A 354 -10.87 -13.72 -13.37
N ILE A 355 -10.11 -12.66 -13.67
CA ILE A 355 -10.42 -11.29 -13.20
C ILE A 355 -10.46 -10.34 -14.39
N ILE A 356 -11.56 -9.61 -14.50
CA ILE A 356 -11.75 -8.52 -15.46
C ILE A 356 -11.76 -7.20 -14.67
N LYS A 357 -10.98 -6.24 -15.12
CA LYS A 357 -10.94 -4.88 -14.54
C LYS A 357 -11.13 -3.84 -15.62
N ASN A 358 -12.14 -2.97 -15.48
CA ASN A 358 -12.47 -1.94 -16.48
C ASN A 358 -12.62 -2.54 -17.90
N GLY A 359 -13.23 -3.73 -18.01
CA GLY A 359 -13.41 -4.46 -19.26
C GLY A 359 -12.15 -5.09 -19.85
N ASN A 360 -11.01 -5.01 -19.18
CA ASN A 360 -9.75 -5.62 -19.60
C ASN A 360 -9.43 -6.85 -18.76
N LEU A 361 -8.76 -7.80 -19.40
CA LEU A 361 -8.26 -9.00 -18.72
C LEU A 361 -7.13 -8.63 -17.76
N GLU A 362 -7.29 -8.90 -16.46
CA GLU A 362 -6.26 -8.74 -15.44
C GLU A 362 -5.64 -10.10 -15.09
N VAL A 363 -6.47 -11.15 -14.94
CA VAL A 363 -6.06 -12.53 -14.70
C VAL A 363 -6.88 -13.45 -15.60
N GLY A 364 -6.23 -14.38 -16.29
CA GLY A 364 -6.85 -15.36 -17.18
C GLY A 364 -6.27 -15.38 -18.60
N THR A 365 -7.05 -15.82 -19.57
CA THR A 365 -6.69 -15.96 -21.00
C THR A 365 -7.59 -15.12 -21.90
N GLU A 366 -7.27 -15.01 -23.18
CA GLU A 366 -8.13 -14.30 -24.16
C GLU A 366 -9.49 -14.99 -24.34
N GLU A 367 -9.57 -16.33 -24.20
CA GLU A 367 -10.84 -17.07 -24.21
C GLU A 367 -11.71 -16.70 -23.01
N ASP A 368 -11.09 -16.43 -21.85
CA ASP A 368 -11.81 -15.97 -20.65
C ASP A 368 -12.38 -14.56 -20.85
N LYS A 369 -11.65 -13.70 -21.55
CA LYS A 369 -12.15 -12.38 -21.93
C LYS A 369 -13.33 -12.48 -22.90
N GLU A 370 -13.27 -13.39 -23.86
CA GLU A 370 -14.41 -13.66 -24.76
C GLU A 370 -15.65 -14.13 -23.99
N ALA A 371 -15.47 -14.96 -22.95
CA ALA A 371 -16.58 -15.38 -22.08
C ALA A 371 -17.21 -14.19 -21.34
N TYR A 372 -16.41 -13.23 -20.87
CA TYR A 372 -16.91 -11.99 -20.29
C TYR A 372 -17.69 -11.13 -21.30
N GLU A 373 -17.15 -10.93 -22.50
CA GLU A 373 -17.80 -10.15 -23.54
C GLU A 373 -19.13 -10.81 -23.98
N ASN A 374 -19.19 -12.13 -24.06
CA ASN A 374 -20.41 -12.86 -24.38
C ASN A 374 -21.49 -12.67 -23.31
N MET A 375 -21.13 -12.79 -22.03
CA MET A 375 -22.03 -12.52 -20.91
C MET A 375 -22.54 -11.07 -20.97
N LYS A 376 -21.60 -10.11 -21.08
CA LYS A 376 -21.92 -8.68 -21.15
C LYS A 376 -22.90 -8.38 -22.29
N ASN A 377 -22.59 -8.84 -23.50
CA ASN A 377 -23.42 -8.64 -24.67
C ASN A 377 -24.82 -9.26 -24.47
N PHE A 378 -24.90 -10.45 -23.89
CA PHE A 378 -26.21 -11.06 -23.62
C PHE A 378 -27.04 -10.23 -22.65
N VAL A 379 -26.44 -9.82 -21.51
CA VAL A 379 -27.16 -9.06 -20.48
C VAL A 379 -27.52 -7.63 -20.96
N GLU A 380 -26.69 -7.02 -21.79
CA GLU A 380 -26.95 -5.67 -22.33
C GLU A 380 -28.02 -5.64 -23.43
N TYR A 381 -28.25 -6.73 -24.18
CA TYR A 381 -29.07 -6.67 -25.39
C TYR A 381 -30.20 -7.70 -25.49
N ALA A 382 -30.22 -8.77 -24.68
CA ALA A 382 -31.36 -9.65 -24.63
C ALA A 382 -32.52 -8.96 -23.88
N ASP A 383 -33.76 -9.18 -24.33
CA ASP A 383 -34.96 -8.61 -23.68
C ASP A 383 -35.16 -9.24 -22.29
N MET A 384 -34.81 -8.53 -21.23
CA MET A 384 -34.91 -9.01 -19.83
C MET A 384 -36.35 -9.01 -19.29
N THR A 385 -37.32 -8.47 -20.02
CA THR A 385 -38.73 -8.66 -19.68
C THR A 385 -39.23 -10.08 -19.97
N VAL A 386 -38.44 -10.84 -20.78
CA VAL A 386 -38.68 -12.24 -21.08
C VAL A 386 -38.04 -13.11 -19.99
N GLU A 387 -38.85 -13.83 -19.25
CA GLU A 387 -38.46 -14.69 -18.12
C GLU A 387 -37.26 -15.59 -18.42
N GLN A 388 -37.26 -16.27 -19.58
CA GLN A 388 -36.16 -17.17 -19.97
C GLN A 388 -34.80 -16.43 -20.13
N ASN A 389 -34.82 -15.18 -20.59
CA ASN A 389 -33.61 -14.39 -20.73
C ASN A 389 -33.09 -13.95 -19.36
N TYR A 390 -33.98 -13.53 -18.47
CA TYR A 390 -33.62 -13.17 -17.10
C TYR A 390 -33.05 -14.37 -16.34
N GLN A 391 -33.70 -15.52 -16.41
CA GLN A 391 -33.17 -16.76 -15.82
C GLN A 391 -31.82 -17.16 -16.40
N MET A 392 -31.59 -16.96 -17.71
CA MET A 392 -30.28 -17.20 -18.32
C MET A 392 -29.23 -16.23 -17.75
N ALA A 393 -29.55 -14.95 -17.56
CA ALA A 393 -28.65 -13.98 -16.91
C ALA A 393 -28.29 -14.43 -15.49
N CYS A 394 -29.22 -14.96 -14.71
CA CYS A 394 -29.00 -15.53 -13.36
C CYS A 394 -28.06 -16.75 -13.35
N THR A 395 -27.88 -17.44 -14.48
CA THR A 395 -26.87 -18.50 -14.59
C THR A 395 -25.47 -17.97 -14.89
N MET A 396 -25.36 -16.74 -15.41
CA MET A 396 -24.09 -16.10 -15.77
C MET A 396 -23.58 -15.15 -14.68
N LEU A 397 -24.50 -14.51 -13.99
CA LEU A 397 -24.22 -13.54 -12.93
C LEU A 397 -24.60 -14.12 -11.56
N ASP A 398 -23.79 -13.84 -10.58
CA ASP A 398 -24.20 -13.93 -9.19
C ASP A 398 -25.06 -12.69 -8.89
N MET A 399 -26.39 -12.90 -8.83
CA MET A 399 -27.33 -11.78 -8.71
C MET A 399 -27.27 -11.09 -7.35
N ASP A 400 -26.93 -11.82 -6.30
CA ASP A 400 -26.76 -11.24 -4.98
C ASP A 400 -25.53 -10.32 -4.97
N SER A 401 -24.41 -10.78 -5.54
CA SER A 401 -23.21 -9.95 -5.74
C SER A 401 -23.48 -8.72 -6.61
N PHE A 402 -24.24 -8.88 -7.70
CA PHE A 402 -24.60 -7.77 -8.58
C PHE A 402 -25.45 -6.73 -7.87
N ILE A 403 -26.52 -7.18 -7.21
CA ILE A 403 -27.47 -6.31 -6.52
C ILE A 403 -26.78 -5.55 -5.38
N ASP A 404 -26.03 -6.25 -4.54
CA ASP A 404 -25.32 -5.65 -3.41
C ASP A 404 -24.32 -4.61 -3.87
N TYR A 405 -23.52 -4.93 -4.90
CA TYR A 405 -22.52 -4.01 -5.45
C TYR A 405 -23.16 -2.73 -6.02
N PHE A 406 -24.17 -2.85 -6.88
CA PHE A 406 -24.83 -1.68 -7.45
C PHE A 406 -25.60 -0.89 -6.40
N ALA A 407 -26.21 -1.53 -5.42
CA ALA A 407 -26.89 -0.86 -4.31
C ALA A 407 -25.92 -0.04 -3.45
N ALA A 408 -24.76 -0.62 -3.10
CA ALA A 408 -23.70 0.07 -2.36
C ALA A 408 -23.16 1.29 -3.12
N GLU A 409 -22.79 1.12 -4.39
CA GLU A 409 -22.26 2.20 -5.23
C GLU A 409 -23.28 3.32 -5.45
N ILE A 410 -24.57 2.98 -5.62
CA ILE A 410 -25.66 3.95 -5.74
C ILE A 410 -25.89 4.67 -4.42
N TYR A 411 -25.86 3.97 -3.28
CA TYR A 411 -25.96 4.62 -1.97
C TYR A 411 -24.82 5.61 -1.75
N MET A 412 -23.59 5.21 -2.04
CA MET A 412 -22.39 6.05 -1.91
C MET A 412 -22.33 7.21 -2.92
N SER A 413 -23.34 7.33 -3.81
CA SER A 413 -23.47 8.43 -4.76
C SER A 413 -22.31 8.56 -5.76
N ARG A 414 -21.82 7.41 -6.28
CA ARG A 414 -20.78 7.37 -7.30
C ARG A 414 -21.29 7.92 -8.63
N GLN A 415 -20.53 8.85 -9.28
CA GLN A 415 -21.01 9.53 -10.48
C GLN A 415 -19.93 10.04 -11.44
N VAL A 416 -18.65 9.96 -11.10
CA VAL A 416 -17.62 10.60 -11.92
C VAL A 416 -16.96 9.62 -12.89
N ASP A 417 -16.58 8.46 -12.44
CA ASP A 417 -15.82 7.45 -13.16
C ASP A 417 -16.48 6.06 -13.17
N TRP A 418 -17.44 5.83 -12.30
CA TRP A 418 -18.25 4.63 -12.26
C TRP A 418 -19.63 4.91 -12.89
N PRO A 419 -20.28 3.97 -13.59
CA PRO A 419 -19.91 2.56 -13.79
C PRO A 419 -19.07 2.30 -15.04
N SER A 420 -18.58 3.31 -15.74
CA SER A 420 -17.77 3.14 -16.98
C SER A 420 -16.33 2.72 -16.72
N ALA A 421 -15.79 3.06 -15.55
CA ALA A 421 -14.48 2.66 -15.04
C ALA A 421 -14.58 2.31 -13.55
N ASN A 422 -13.47 1.95 -12.93
CA ASN A 422 -13.35 1.62 -11.50
C ASN A 422 -14.34 0.53 -11.06
N TYR A 423 -14.50 -0.50 -11.93
CA TYR A 423 -15.21 -1.74 -11.62
C TYR A 423 -14.31 -2.94 -11.91
N ALA A 424 -14.49 -3.98 -11.12
CA ALA A 424 -13.87 -5.28 -11.37
C ALA A 424 -14.86 -6.39 -11.04
N LEU A 425 -14.65 -7.53 -11.68
CA LEU A 425 -15.42 -8.74 -11.44
C LEU A 425 -14.54 -9.96 -11.68
N TRP A 426 -14.91 -11.05 -11.04
CA TRP A 426 -14.19 -12.31 -11.14
C TRP A 426 -15.15 -13.51 -11.27
N ARG A 427 -14.63 -14.63 -11.73
CA ARG A 427 -15.31 -15.95 -11.70
C ARG A 427 -14.29 -17.07 -11.72
N SER A 428 -14.75 -18.28 -11.39
CA SER A 428 -14.01 -19.51 -11.71
C SER A 428 -14.14 -19.87 -13.18
N ARG A 429 -13.06 -20.40 -13.78
CA ARG A 429 -13.07 -20.94 -15.17
C ARG A 429 -13.76 -22.28 -15.21
N GLU A 430 -13.39 -23.20 -14.33
CA GLU A 430 -14.00 -24.51 -14.20
C GLU A 430 -15.23 -24.43 -13.30
N VAL A 431 -16.25 -25.22 -13.65
CA VAL A 431 -17.48 -25.35 -12.87
C VAL A 431 -17.45 -26.67 -12.13
N SER A 432 -17.64 -26.64 -10.83
CA SER A 432 -17.70 -27.82 -9.96
C SER A 432 -18.82 -27.69 -8.92
N GLU A 433 -18.90 -28.65 -7.99
CA GLU A 433 -19.85 -28.59 -6.88
C GLU A 433 -19.32 -27.78 -5.67
N LYS A 434 -18.09 -27.26 -5.75
CA LYS A 434 -17.54 -26.41 -4.71
C LYS A 434 -18.19 -25.02 -4.69
N PRO A 435 -18.30 -24.40 -3.52
CA PRO A 435 -18.69 -22.99 -3.43
C PRO A 435 -17.82 -22.13 -4.35
N TYR A 436 -18.42 -21.14 -4.99
CA TYR A 436 -17.77 -20.18 -5.90
C TYR A 436 -17.15 -20.75 -7.19
N GLU A 437 -17.10 -22.09 -7.38
CA GLU A 437 -16.73 -22.73 -8.65
C GLU A 437 -17.97 -23.01 -9.51
N ASP A 438 -18.90 -22.07 -9.57
CA ASP A 438 -20.16 -22.15 -10.33
C ASP A 438 -20.12 -21.42 -11.69
N GLY A 439 -18.98 -20.76 -11.98
CA GLY A 439 -18.76 -20.02 -13.21
C GLY A 439 -19.53 -18.71 -13.32
N LYS A 440 -20.13 -18.21 -12.24
CA LYS A 440 -20.85 -16.94 -12.23
C LYS A 440 -19.90 -15.77 -11.97
N TRP A 441 -20.19 -14.64 -12.60
CA TRP A 441 -19.45 -13.41 -12.39
C TRP A 441 -19.87 -12.71 -11.09
N ARG A 442 -18.87 -12.33 -10.25
CA ARG A 442 -19.02 -11.65 -8.96
C ARG A 442 -18.25 -10.33 -8.96
N TRP A 443 -18.78 -9.32 -8.32
CA TRP A 443 -18.21 -7.98 -8.29
C TRP A 443 -17.14 -7.82 -7.20
N MET A 444 -16.30 -6.81 -7.36
CA MET A 444 -15.18 -6.48 -6.47
C MET A 444 -15.16 -4.96 -6.31
N LEU A 445 -15.30 -4.48 -5.06
CA LEU A 445 -15.32 -3.05 -4.74
C LEU A 445 -13.90 -2.50 -4.63
N PHE A 446 -13.62 -1.42 -5.33
CA PHE A 446 -12.37 -0.67 -5.18
C PHE A 446 -12.51 0.75 -5.72
N ASP A 447 -11.58 1.65 -5.28
CA ASP A 447 -11.41 3.02 -5.77
C ASP A 447 -12.69 3.85 -5.61
N VAL A 448 -13.32 3.78 -4.41
CA VAL A 448 -14.55 4.53 -4.07
C VAL A 448 -14.25 5.96 -3.58
N ASN A 449 -13.01 6.42 -3.70
CA ASN A 449 -12.56 7.72 -3.24
C ASN A 449 -13.08 8.93 -4.07
N THR A 450 -13.92 8.67 -5.07
CA THR A 450 -14.70 9.66 -5.81
C THR A 450 -16.19 9.65 -5.45
N ALA A 451 -16.58 9.02 -4.35
CA ALA A 451 -17.96 9.07 -3.84
C ALA A 451 -18.38 10.51 -3.48
N ALA A 452 -19.69 10.75 -3.29
CA ALA A 452 -20.34 12.07 -3.17
C ALA A 452 -19.64 13.12 -2.29
N LEU A 453 -18.85 12.65 -1.35
CA LEU A 453 -18.17 13.47 -0.35
C LEU A 453 -17.10 14.42 -0.92
N ILE A 454 -16.64 14.18 -2.15
CA ILE A 454 -15.71 15.08 -2.84
C ILE A 454 -16.44 16.27 -3.47
N SER A 455 -17.75 16.12 -3.73
CA SER A 455 -18.54 17.07 -4.53
C SER A 455 -19.71 17.73 -3.82
N ASP A 456 -19.89 17.54 -2.51
CA ASP A 456 -21.05 18.08 -1.75
C ASP A 456 -22.43 17.67 -2.32
N ILE A 457 -22.55 16.48 -2.93
CA ILE A 457 -23.77 16.07 -3.62
C ILE A 457 -24.39 14.86 -2.93
N ASP A 458 -25.14 15.11 -1.87
CA ASP A 458 -25.93 14.10 -1.16
C ASP A 458 -27.27 13.82 -1.85
N ASP A 459 -27.78 14.76 -2.64
CA ASP A 459 -29.10 14.73 -3.33
C ASP A 459 -29.00 14.19 -4.79
N HIS A 460 -27.86 13.73 -5.24
CA HIS A 460 -27.70 13.21 -6.59
C HIS A 460 -28.52 11.94 -6.83
N ASP A 461 -29.31 11.94 -7.91
CA ASP A 461 -30.04 10.75 -8.36
C ASP A 461 -29.11 9.77 -9.09
N THR A 462 -28.36 9.03 -8.28
CA THR A 462 -27.39 8.05 -8.79
C THR A 462 -28.09 6.87 -9.49
N LEU A 463 -29.32 6.56 -9.13
CA LEU A 463 -30.09 5.51 -9.82
C LEU A 463 -30.41 5.93 -11.26
N ALA A 464 -30.92 7.16 -11.47
CA ALA A 464 -31.14 7.69 -12.82
C ALA A 464 -29.84 7.74 -13.63
N TYR A 465 -28.73 8.15 -12.98
CA TYR A 465 -27.41 8.16 -13.61
C TYR A 465 -26.96 6.76 -14.07
N VAL A 466 -27.08 5.75 -13.22
CA VAL A 466 -26.70 4.38 -13.54
C VAL A 466 -27.60 3.77 -14.63
N LEU A 467 -28.91 4.07 -14.59
CA LEU A 467 -29.84 3.66 -15.65
C LEU A 467 -29.46 4.25 -17.04
N GLN A 468 -28.82 5.41 -17.06
CA GLN A 468 -28.31 6.02 -18.29
C GLN A 468 -26.95 5.45 -18.71
N GLU A 469 -26.01 5.25 -17.78
CA GLU A 469 -24.61 4.96 -18.05
C GLU A 469 -24.29 3.44 -18.12
N SER A 470 -25.06 2.59 -17.43
CA SER A 470 -24.90 1.13 -17.44
C SER A 470 -26.01 0.43 -18.20
N LYS A 471 -25.74 0.03 -19.44
CA LYS A 471 -26.72 -0.75 -20.24
C LYS A 471 -27.08 -2.07 -19.57
N MET A 472 -26.11 -2.74 -18.95
CA MET A 472 -26.33 -3.99 -18.24
C MET A 472 -27.34 -3.78 -17.10
N PHE A 473 -27.12 -2.80 -16.22
CA PHE A 473 -28.04 -2.49 -15.13
C PHE A 473 -29.40 -2.04 -15.65
N ALA A 474 -29.43 -1.11 -16.62
CA ALA A 474 -30.67 -0.59 -17.18
C ALA A 474 -31.53 -1.69 -17.79
N ASN A 475 -30.92 -2.66 -18.49
CA ASN A 475 -31.66 -3.77 -19.09
C ASN A 475 -32.19 -4.75 -18.03
N LEU A 476 -31.40 -5.10 -17.02
CA LEU A 476 -31.87 -5.91 -15.88
C LEU A 476 -33.01 -5.19 -15.13
N TYR A 477 -32.94 -3.88 -14.97
CA TYR A 477 -33.97 -3.07 -14.30
C TYR A 477 -35.32 -3.06 -15.03
N THR A 478 -35.39 -3.48 -16.32
CA THR A 478 -36.65 -3.70 -17.03
C THR A 478 -37.43 -4.92 -16.52
N ASN A 479 -36.72 -5.91 -15.93
CA ASN A 479 -37.32 -7.09 -15.31
C ASN A 479 -37.99 -6.68 -13.97
N ALA A 480 -39.23 -7.09 -13.73
CA ALA A 480 -39.97 -6.70 -12.54
C ALA A 480 -39.40 -7.33 -11.26
N GLU A 481 -39.02 -8.62 -11.31
CA GLU A 481 -38.46 -9.33 -10.17
C GLU A 481 -37.12 -8.70 -9.76
N PHE A 482 -36.23 -8.45 -10.72
CA PHE A 482 -34.96 -7.76 -10.46
C PHE A 482 -35.19 -6.41 -9.82
N ARG A 483 -36.07 -5.60 -10.37
CA ARG A 483 -36.35 -4.23 -9.88
C ARG A 483 -36.90 -4.24 -8.45
N GLU A 484 -37.84 -5.15 -8.14
CA GLU A 484 -38.38 -5.29 -6.80
C GLU A 484 -37.31 -5.73 -5.79
N THR A 485 -36.49 -6.76 -6.14
CA THR A 485 -35.41 -7.28 -5.30
C THR A 485 -34.35 -6.20 -5.05
N PHE A 486 -33.87 -5.54 -6.12
CA PHE A 486 -32.89 -4.47 -6.02
C PHE A 486 -33.38 -3.32 -5.15
N SER A 487 -34.62 -2.86 -5.37
CA SER A 487 -35.18 -1.73 -4.60
C SER A 487 -35.33 -2.08 -3.11
N ALA A 488 -35.81 -3.29 -2.81
CA ALA A 488 -35.89 -3.78 -1.45
C ALA A 488 -34.52 -3.85 -0.77
N ARG A 489 -33.52 -4.38 -1.46
CA ARG A 489 -32.15 -4.51 -0.94
C ARG A 489 -31.49 -3.15 -0.70
N LEU A 490 -31.61 -2.21 -1.63
CA LEU A 490 -31.09 -0.84 -1.47
C LEU A 490 -31.69 -0.14 -0.24
N LEU A 491 -33.00 -0.31 0.02
CA LEU A 491 -33.64 0.22 1.23
C LEU A 491 -33.16 -0.48 2.50
N GLU A 492 -33.03 -1.81 2.46
CA GLU A 492 -32.51 -2.58 3.57
C GLU A 492 -31.07 -2.15 3.91
N MET A 493 -30.19 -2.00 2.90
CA MET A 493 -28.83 -1.52 3.11
C MET A 493 -28.80 -0.10 3.69
N ALA A 494 -29.71 0.77 3.27
CA ALA A 494 -29.84 2.12 3.84
C ALA A 494 -30.27 2.11 5.32
N ASP A 495 -30.99 1.06 5.76
CA ASP A 495 -31.44 0.88 7.14
C ASP A 495 -30.45 0.12 8.04
N THR A 496 -29.49 -0.60 7.47
CA THR A 496 -28.60 -1.50 8.18
C THR A 496 -27.12 -1.17 7.93
N ILE A 497 -26.62 -1.47 6.75
CA ILE A 497 -25.20 -1.32 6.37
C ILE A 497 -24.78 0.15 6.42
N PHE A 498 -25.64 1.04 5.88
CA PHE A 498 -25.42 2.47 5.80
C PHE A 498 -26.23 3.26 6.82
N GLU A 499 -26.60 2.64 7.95
CA GLU A 499 -27.28 3.35 9.04
C GLU A 499 -26.45 4.56 9.50
N GLU A 500 -27.10 5.73 9.63
CA GLU A 500 -26.45 7.00 10.00
C GLU A 500 -25.54 6.85 11.23
N SER A 501 -26.05 6.19 12.29
CA SER A 501 -25.30 6.03 13.54
C SER A 501 -24.02 5.22 13.37
N ARG A 502 -24.04 4.19 12.51
CA ARG A 502 -22.87 3.37 12.18
C ARG A 502 -21.82 4.20 11.44
N ILE A 503 -22.21 4.92 10.40
CA ILE A 503 -21.29 5.78 9.64
C ILE A 503 -20.67 6.85 10.54
N VAL A 504 -21.50 7.54 11.35
CA VAL A 504 -21.04 8.60 12.26
C VAL A 504 -20.05 8.05 13.29
N GLN A 505 -20.32 6.87 13.83
CA GLN A 505 -19.41 6.21 14.78
C GLN A 505 -18.06 5.89 14.10
N MET A 506 -18.06 5.21 12.96
CA MET A 506 -16.84 4.83 12.24
C MET A 506 -16.01 6.05 11.86
N VAL A 507 -16.65 7.10 11.34
CA VAL A 507 -15.95 8.34 11.01
C VAL A 507 -15.34 9.00 12.25
N SER A 508 -16.01 8.92 13.41
CA SER A 508 -15.47 9.46 14.67
C SER A 508 -14.26 8.66 15.16
N GLU A 509 -14.28 7.34 15.00
CA GLU A 509 -13.13 6.48 15.26
C GLU A 509 -11.96 6.79 14.33
N TYR A 510 -12.23 7.10 13.06
CA TYR A 510 -11.18 7.56 12.13
C TYR A 510 -10.62 8.94 12.50
N GLU A 511 -11.46 9.88 12.98
CA GLU A 511 -10.98 11.18 13.48
C GLU A 511 -10.03 11.00 14.67
N GLU A 512 -10.32 10.06 15.56
CA GLU A 512 -9.48 9.75 16.72
C GLU A 512 -8.15 9.08 16.28
N LEU A 513 -8.22 8.06 15.42
CA LEU A 513 -7.05 7.32 14.96
C LEU A 513 -6.14 8.15 14.04
N MET A 514 -6.73 8.90 13.11
CA MET A 514 -6.00 9.52 12.00
C MET A 514 -5.71 11.01 12.22
N GLY A 515 -6.26 11.64 13.25
CA GLY A 515 -6.15 13.09 13.43
C GLY A 515 -4.72 13.61 13.38
N GLU A 516 -3.84 13.12 14.25
CA GLU A 516 -2.43 13.52 14.29
C GLU A 516 -1.63 12.98 13.08
N PRO A 517 -1.76 11.71 12.65
CA PRO A 517 -1.11 11.24 11.42
C PRO A 517 -1.44 12.08 10.18
N MET A 518 -2.70 12.51 10.04
CA MET A 518 -3.12 13.35 8.92
C MET A 518 -2.62 14.79 9.05
N GLU A 519 -2.46 15.33 10.25
CA GLU A 519 -1.79 16.62 10.44
C GLU A 519 -0.36 16.60 9.93
N ASN A 520 0.42 15.57 10.31
CA ASN A 520 1.78 15.37 9.80
C ASN A 520 1.80 15.24 8.27
N ASN A 521 0.84 14.49 7.69
CA ASN A 521 0.72 14.35 6.25
C ASN A 521 0.37 15.67 5.55
N HIS A 522 -0.55 16.47 6.09
CA HIS A 522 -0.93 17.76 5.53
C HIS A 522 0.19 18.78 5.61
N GLN A 523 0.87 18.87 6.73
CA GLN A 523 2.04 19.73 6.88
C GLN A 523 3.15 19.34 5.91
N ARG A 524 3.39 18.03 5.73
CA ARG A 524 4.43 17.52 4.85
C ARG A 524 4.21 17.87 3.38
N PHE A 525 3.00 17.81 2.88
CA PHE A 525 2.72 17.96 1.45
C PHE A 525 2.04 19.26 1.06
N PHE A 526 1.23 19.83 1.95
CA PHE A 526 0.39 20.97 1.63
C PHE A 526 0.71 22.21 2.48
N GLY A 527 1.49 22.08 3.54
CA GLY A 527 1.81 23.19 4.45
C GLY A 527 0.56 23.76 5.14
N THR A 528 -0.47 22.95 5.35
CA THR A 528 -1.76 23.35 5.92
C THR A 528 -2.05 22.64 7.24
N SER A 529 -2.94 23.24 8.04
CA SER A 529 -3.49 22.60 9.23
C SER A 529 -4.40 21.42 8.89
N ASN A 530 -4.77 20.64 9.90
CA ASN A 530 -5.66 19.49 9.79
C ASN A 530 -7.16 19.85 9.67
N ASP A 531 -7.51 21.14 9.57
CA ASP A 531 -8.91 21.58 9.50
C ASP A 531 -9.65 20.96 8.31
N VAL A 532 -8.97 20.75 7.19
CA VAL A 532 -9.54 20.14 5.99
C VAL A 532 -9.90 18.67 6.20
N PHE A 533 -9.12 17.92 7.00
CA PHE A 533 -9.44 16.55 7.37
C PHE A 533 -10.74 16.47 8.17
N TYR A 534 -10.88 17.27 9.23
CA TYR A 534 -12.10 17.32 10.03
C TYR A 534 -13.31 17.86 9.25
N TYR A 535 -13.08 18.77 8.31
CA TYR A 535 -14.11 19.20 7.38
C TYR A 535 -14.61 18.05 6.50
N ARG A 536 -13.70 17.21 5.98
CA ARG A 536 -14.06 16.00 5.21
C ARG A 536 -14.84 15.01 6.07
N ALA A 537 -14.38 14.73 7.28
CA ALA A 537 -15.11 13.89 8.23
C ALA A 537 -16.54 14.40 8.48
N LYS A 538 -16.69 15.74 8.69
CA LYS A 538 -18.00 16.35 8.85
C LYS A 538 -18.88 16.16 7.61
N MET A 539 -18.35 16.32 6.40
CA MET A 539 -19.11 16.10 5.16
C MET A 539 -19.67 14.68 5.06
N ILE A 540 -18.87 13.67 5.47
CA ILE A 540 -19.34 12.27 5.51
C ILE A 540 -20.52 12.13 6.49
N LYS A 541 -20.41 12.71 7.68
CA LYS A 541 -21.49 12.67 8.68
C LYS A 541 -22.75 13.39 8.19
N ASP A 542 -22.61 14.56 7.55
CA ASP A 542 -23.73 15.30 6.97
C ASP A 542 -24.40 14.51 5.83
N PHE A 543 -23.61 13.85 4.97
CA PHE A 543 -24.10 12.94 3.93
C PHE A 543 -24.91 11.78 4.52
N ALA A 544 -24.40 11.11 5.55
CA ALA A 544 -25.10 10.01 6.20
C ALA A 544 -26.46 10.44 6.76
N HIS A 545 -26.55 11.67 7.30
CA HIS A 545 -27.77 12.22 7.85
C HIS A 545 -28.90 12.39 6.81
N THR A 546 -28.55 12.72 5.57
CA THR A 546 -29.54 13.09 4.54
C THR A 546 -29.75 12.00 3.50
N ARG A 547 -28.72 11.17 3.21
CA ARG A 547 -28.70 10.29 2.04
C ARG A 547 -29.88 9.31 1.96
N LYS A 548 -30.29 8.69 3.06
CA LYS A 548 -31.39 7.74 3.05
C LYS A 548 -32.68 8.35 2.46
N SER A 549 -33.02 9.60 2.81
CA SER A 549 -34.22 10.28 2.29
C SER A 549 -34.16 10.51 0.77
N TYR A 550 -32.95 10.75 0.25
CA TYR A 550 -32.72 10.85 -1.20
C TYR A 550 -32.82 9.50 -1.90
N VAL A 551 -32.31 8.41 -1.29
CA VAL A 551 -32.50 7.05 -1.79
C VAL A 551 -33.98 6.70 -1.93
N GLU A 552 -34.79 6.97 -0.91
CA GLU A 552 -36.26 6.77 -0.98
C GLU A 552 -36.91 7.57 -2.10
N THR A 553 -36.42 8.79 -2.34
CA THR A 553 -36.91 9.66 -3.40
C THR A 553 -36.50 9.14 -4.78
N MET A 554 -35.26 8.73 -4.95
CA MET A 554 -34.77 8.14 -6.21
C MET A 554 -35.60 6.92 -6.64
N LEU A 555 -35.88 6.02 -5.70
CA LEU A 555 -36.69 4.83 -5.99
C LEU A 555 -38.14 5.18 -6.40
N LYS A 556 -38.75 6.23 -5.81
CA LYS A 556 -40.06 6.70 -6.20
C LYS A 556 -40.09 7.36 -7.57
N VAL A 557 -39.07 8.17 -7.89
CA VAL A 557 -38.98 8.90 -9.17
C VAL A 557 -38.67 7.95 -10.33
N ASN A 558 -37.85 6.95 -10.09
CA ASN A 558 -37.43 5.97 -11.10
C ASN A 558 -38.30 4.69 -11.10
N ALA A 559 -39.44 4.69 -10.39
CA ALA A 559 -40.40 3.60 -10.46
C ALA A 559 -40.94 3.49 -11.90
N VAL A 560 -40.86 2.31 -12.48
CA VAL A 560 -41.45 2.00 -13.79
C VAL A 560 -42.88 1.51 -13.54
N ASP A 561 -43.88 2.21 -14.14
CA ASP A 561 -45.31 1.86 -14.05
C ASP A 561 -45.61 0.48 -14.66
#